data_c77ccec7d47dcbe501d5a18b934ecc39
#
_entry.id   c77ccec7d47dcbe501d5a18b934ecc39
#
_cell.length_a   1.000
_cell.length_b   1.000
_cell.length_c   1.000
_cell.angle_alpha   90.00
_cell.angle_beta   90.00
_cell.angle_gamma   90.00
#
_symmetry.space_group_name_H-M   'P 1'
#
loop_
_entity.id
_entity.type
_entity.pdbx_description
1 polymer ?
#
loop_
_entity_poly.entity_id
_entity_poly.type
_entity_poly.pdbx_seq_one_letter_code
_entity_poly.pdbx_strand_id
1 'polypeptide(L)'
;MRRTIGEILTLLAEREQRFAEAGVDSMASYRRRRANPAAVAADPFGDVFLVIDGWATVRSEFDELEPVITDIATRGLSYGIHVVAAATRWMDFRPAIRDLFGSRLELRLGDPSDSSVNRRAAINVPELPGRGIVEHPTDKNKSLHLLTVRPELTTLGETSELVKEIAANWHGPLAPRVRLLPPSWAYAEMDLEKSTGLRLPIGLSEQDLSQVEIDFSTEPHFLLFGDSECGKSSFLRALATTVMRRFEPEQARLILVDYRRSLMDLPESEHRIGYGMQAAKTLELMESVAGYMERRLPGPDVTAQQLRDRSWWTGPELFVLVDDYDLVVSGPTNPLQPLLEYLPQARDIGLHLVITRRAGGASRALYEPVIQRLRELSSPGLVMSGPSDEGALIGPVKPVPMPPGRGRLITRREGVRLIQLAHQPPY
;
A
#
# COMPACT_ATOMS: atom_id res chain seq x y z
N MET A 1 -10.65 -8.34 -2.19
CA MET A 1 -11.47 -7.23 -1.70
C MET A 1 -10.73 -5.90 -1.70
N ARG A 2 -9.58 -5.72 -1.00
CA ARG A 2 -8.82 -4.44 -0.99
C ARG A 2 -8.54 -3.88 -2.38
N ARG A 3 -8.09 -4.72 -3.30
CA ARG A 3 -7.82 -4.29 -4.69
C ARG A 3 -9.08 -3.86 -5.45
N THR A 4 -10.20 -4.56 -5.25
CA THR A 4 -11.48 -4.16 -5.87
C THR A 4 -11.90 -2.76 -5.39
N ILE A 5 -11.81 -2.51 -4.08
CA ILE A 5 -12.09 -1.19 -3.51
C ILE A 5 -11.10 -0.14 -4.01
N GLY A 6 -9.80 -0.49 -4.08
CA GLY A 6 -8.76 0.40 -4.63
C GLY A 6 -9.01 0.79 -6.09
N GLU A 7 -9.41 -0.15 -6.96
CA GLU A 7 -9.77 0.16 -8.36
C GLU A 7 -10.98 1.11 -8.44
N ILE A 8 -11.98 0.92 -7.58
CA ILE A 8 -13.14 1.82 -7.54
C ILE A 8 -12.75 3.23 -7.05
N LEU A 9 -11.87 3.34 -6.05
CA LEU A 9 -11.36 4.64 -5.60
C LEU A 9 -10.54 5.36 -6.68
N THR A 10 -9.68 4.63 -7.38
CA THR A 10 -8.90 5.18 -8.50
C THR A 10 -9.84 5.69 -9.58
N LEU A 11 -10.85 4.90 -9.96
CA LEU A 11 -11.84 5.31 -10.94
C LEU A 11 -12.64 6.54 -10.48
N LEU A 12 -13.03 6.60 -9.19
CA LEU A 12 -13.72 7.75 -8.64
C LEU A 12 -12.89 9.02 -8.76
N ALA A 13 -11.62 8.97 -8.34
CA ALA A 13 -10.69 10.10 -8.44
C ALA A 13 -10.47 10.56 -9.89
N GLU A 14 -10.30 9.62 -10.81
CA GLU A 14 -10.17 9.91 -12.24
C GLU A 14 -11.43 10.58 -12.80
N ARG A 15 -12.62 10.13 -12.41
CA ARG A 15 -13.89 10.75 -12.83
C ARG A 15 -14.10 12.13 -12.22
N GLU A 16 -13.75 12.34 -10.96
CA GLU A 16 -13.77 13.64 -10.31
C GLU A 16 -12.92 14.66 -11.08
N GLN A 17 -11.69 14.28 -11.42
CA GLN A 17 -10.79 15.12 -12.19
C GLN A 17 -11.35 15.43 -13.59
N ARG A 18 -11.80 14.41 -14.34
CA ARG A 18 -12.35 14.59 -15.69
C ARG A 18 -13.60 15.43 -15.71
N PHE A 19 -14.48 15.28 -14.70
CA PHE A 19 -15.68 16.10 -14.58
C PHE A 19 -15.34 17.55 -14.30
N ALA A 20 -14.35 17.81 -13.43
CA ALA A 20 -13.86 19.14 -13.15
C ALA A 20 -13.25 19.79 -14.41
N GLU A 21 -12.39 19.08 -15.14
CA GLU A 21 -11.75 19.56 -16.39
C GLU A 21 -12.80 19.84 -17.49
N ALA A 22 -13.83 19.00 -17.58
CA ALA A 22 -14.90 19.14 -18.55
C ALA A 22 -16.00 20.14 -18.13
N GLY A 23 -15.95 20.69 -16.91
CA GLY A 23 -17.03 21.53 -16.35
C GLY A 23 -18.34 20.78 -16.31
N VAL A 24 -18.36 19.53 -15.85
CA VAL A 24 -19.52 18.64 -15.74
C VAL A 24 -19.79 18.40 -14.26
N ASP A 25 -21.05 18.50 -13.88
CA ASP A 25 -21.52 18.41 -12.48
C ASP A 25 -22.11 17.05 -12.10
N SER A 26 -22.46 16.22 -13.10
CA SER A 26 -23.16 14.96 -12.85
C SER A 26 -22.98 13.95 -13.98
N MET A 27 -23.17 12.67 -13.65
CA MET A 27 -23.13 11.58 -14.62
C MET A 27 -24.19 11.76 -15.73
N ALA A 28 -25.33 12.36 -15.43
CA ALA A 28 -26.35 12.66 -16.43
C ALA A 28 -25.85 13.71 -17.45
N SER A 29 -25.18 14.75 -16.98
CA SER A 29 -24.56 15.76 -17.87
C SER A 29 -23.40 15.17 -18.65
N TYR A 30 -22.59 14.32 -18.04
CA TYR A 30 -21.50 13.59 -18.69
C TYR A 30 -22.00 12.71 -19.84
N ARG A 31 -23.08 11.94 -19.63
CA ARG A 31 -23.70 11.08 -20.64
C ARG A 31 -24.24 11.86 -21.85
N ARG A 32 -24.84 13.04 -21.61
CA ARG A 32 -25.29 13.90 -22.71
C ARG A 32 -24.13 14.36 -23.58
N ARG A 33 -22.98 14.68 -23.00
CA ARG A 33 -21.76 15.05 -23.75
C ARG A 33 -21.11 13.85 -24.45
N ARG A 34 -21.15 12.65 -23.83
CA ARG A 34 -20.63 11.40 -24.40
C ARG A 34 -21.35 10.99 -25.71
N ALA A 35 -22.56 11.42 -25.94
CA ALA A 35 -23.26 11.25 -27.21
C ALA A 35 -22.52 11.94 -28.38
N ASN A 36 -21.56 12.85 -28.13
CA ASN A 36 -20.65 13.41 -29.11
C ASN A 36 -19.31 12.64 -29.10
N PRO A 37 -18.99 11.84 -30.15
CA PRO A 37 -17.80 10.97 -30.17
C PRO A 37 -16.46 11.68 -30.00
N ALA A 38 -16.39 12.99 -30.31
CA ALA A 38 -15.18 13.79 -30.20
C ALA A 38 -14.83 14.18 -28.74
N ALA A 39 -15.76 14.04 -27.81
CA ALA A 39 -15.62 14.60 -26.45
C ALA A 39 -15.19 13.57 -25.38
N VAL A 40 -15.18 12.27 -25.66
CA VAL A 40 -15.07 11.22 -24.62
C VAL A 40 -14.17 10.07 -25.02
N ALA A 41 -12.89 10.29 -24.98
CA ALA A 41 -11.91 9.24 -25.37
C ALA A 41 -11.52 8.25 -24.25
N ALA A 42 -11.85 8.48 -22.98
CA ALA A 42 -11.10 7.84 -21.89
C ALA A 42 -11.86 6.90 -20.94
N ASP A 43 -13.18 6.98 -20.82
CA ASP A 43 -13.97 6.06 -19.98
C ASP A 43 -15.03 5.33 -20.82
N PRO A 44 -14.73 4.14 -21.38
CA PRO A 44 -15.67 3.36 -22.17
C PRO A 44 -16.80 2.74 -21.35
N PHE A 45 -16.67 2.69 -20.02
CA PHE A 45 -17.62 2.06 -19.12
C PHE A 45 -18.66 3.10 -18.63
N GLY A 46 -19.90 2.68 -18.54
CA GLY A 46 -20.98 3.49 -18.01
C GLY A 46 -21.01 3.55 -16.49
N ASP A 47 -22.17 3.25 -15.90
CA ASP A 47 -22.29 3.10 -14.46
C ASP A 47 -21.51 1.89 -13.95
N VAL A 48 -20.93 2.03 -12.79
CA VAL A 48 -20.18 0.98 -12.10
C VAL A 48 -20.95 0.60 -10.82
N PHE A 49 -21.14 -0.69 -10.63
CA PHE A 49 -21.81 -1.23 -9.47
C PHE A 49 -20.82 -2.02 -8.62
N LEU A 50 -20.55 -1.52 -7.40
CA LEU A 50 -19.85 -2.25 -6.37
C LEU A 50 -20.85 -3.11 -5.62
N VAL A 51 -20.87 -4.41 -5.89
CA VAL A 51 -21.76 -5.37 -5.24
C VAL A 51 -21.04 -6.08 -4.12
N ILE A 52 -21.52 -5.97 -2.90
CA ILE A 52 -20.95 -6.59 -1.69
C ILE A 52 -21.99 -7.56 -1.12
N ASP A 53 -21.74 -8.84 -1.29
CA ASP A 53 -22.52 -9.90 -0.65
C ASP A 53 -21.87 -10.29 0.69
N GLY A 54 -22.68 -10.34 1.75
CA GLY A 54 -22.22 -10.67 3.09
C GLY A 54 -21.47 -9.54 3.82
N TRP A 55 -22.15 -8.43 4.11
CA TRP A 55 -21.57 -7.27 4.80
C TRP A 55 -20.93 -7.60 6.15
N ALA A 56 -21.43 -8.61 6.88
CA ALA A 56 -20.86 -9.05 8.13
C ALA A 56 -19.37 -9.50 7.99
N THR A 57 -19.01 -10.12 6.85
CA THR A 57 -17.62 -10.50 6.55
C THR A 57 -16.72 -9.28 6.35
N VAL A 58 -17.25 -8.21 5.73
CA VAL A 58 -16.50 -6.95 5.61
C VAL A 58 -16.13 -6.43 6.98
N ARG A 59 -17.07 -6.41 7.92
CA ARG A 59 -16.85 -5.92 9.29
C ARG A 59 -15.93 -6.80 10.10
N SER A 60 -15.95 -8.11 9.92
CA SER A 60 -15.13 -9.03 10.72
C SER A 60 -13.69 -9.16 10.20
N GLU A 61 -13.50 -9.13 8.89
CA GLU A 61 -12.21 -9.42 8.27
C GLU A 61 -11.54 -8.21 7.60
N PHE A 62 -12.32 -7.17 7.29
CA PHE A 62 -11.89 -5.98 6.53
C PHE A 62 -12.49 -4.69 7.11
N ASP A 63 -12.54 -4.56 8.44
CA ASP A 63 -13.17 -3.40 9.10
C ASP A 63 -12.58 -2.06 8.64
N GLU A 64 -11.32 -2.05 8.27
CA GLU A 64 -10.63 -0.87 7.71
C GLU A 64 -11.20 -0.40 6.37
N LEU A 65 -11.92 -1.26 5.64
CA LEU A 65 -12.54 -0.90 4.36
C LEU A 65 -13.92 -0.25 4.51
N GLU A 66 -14.60 -0.41 5.65
CA GLU A 66 -15.95 0.17 5.84
C GLU A 66 -15.95 1.69 5.68
N PRO A 67 -15.03 2.48 6.28
CA PRO A 67 -14.95 3.91 6.04
C PRO A 67 -14.71 4.28 4.57
N VAL A 68 -13.90 3.50 3.88
CA VAL A 68 -13.57 3.68 2.46
C VAL A 68 -14.79 3.43 1.57
N ILE A 69 -15.55 2.35 1.84
CA ILE A 69 -16.78 2.04 1.12
C ILE A 69 -17.85 3.10 1.41
N THR A 70 -17.90 3.61 2.64
CA THR A 70 -18.80 4.71 3.02
C THR A 70 -18.48 5.99 2.24
N ASP A 71 -17.20 6.32 2.05
CA ASP A 71 -16.78 7.46 1.22
C ASP A 71 -17.18 7.26 -0.25
N ILE A 72 -16.97 6.07 -0.81
CA ILE A 72 -17.43 5.72 -2.17
C ILE A 72 -18.96 5.88 -2.27
N ALA A 73 -19.74 5.40 -1.29
CA ALA A 73 -21.19 5.52 -1.30
C ALA A 73 -21.66 6.98 -1.20
N THR A 74 -20.90 7.82 -0.49
CA THR A 74 -21.21 9.25 -0.31
C THR A 74 -21.00 10.04 -1.61
N ARG A 75 -19.87 9.83 -2.28
CA ARG A 75 -19.43 10.64 -3.44
C ARG A 75 -19.76 10.00 -4.78
N GLY A 76 -19.69 8.66 -4.83
CA GLY A 76 -19.69 7.90 -6.08
C GLY A 76 -20.95 8.08 -6.94
N LEU A 77 -22.12 8.31 -6.33
CA LEU A 77 -23.37 8.41 -7.06
C LEU A 77 -23.36 9.54 -8.11
N SER A 78 -22.77 10.68 -7.79
CA SER A 78 -22.63 11.80 -8.73
C SER A 78 -21.74 11.45 -9.92
N TYR A 79 -20.85 10.48 -9.75
CA TYR A 79 -19.92 10.01 -10.78
C TYR A 79 -20.30 8.65 -11.39
N GLY A 80 -21.53 8.18 -11.16
CA GLY A 80 -22.05 6.93 -11.71
C GLY A 80 -21.45 5.68 -11.07
N ILE A 81 -21.06 5.76 -9.81
CA ILE A 81 -20.60 4.62 -9.01
C ILE A 81 -21.65 4.33 -7.95
N HIS A 82 -22.17 3.10 -7.98
CA HIS A 82 -23.27 2.65 -7.12
C HIS A 82 -22.78 1.55 -6.18
N VAL A 83 -23.20 1.61 -4.91
CA VAL A 83 -22.92 0.56 -3.93
C VAL A 83 -24.20 -0.24 -3.69
N VAL A 84 -24.11 -1.55 -3.88
CA VAL A 84 -25.16 -2.53 -3.56
C VAL A 84 -24.60 -3.45 -2.49
N ALA A 85 -25.22 -3.50 -1.33
CA ALA A 85 -24.74 -4.32 -0.23
C ALA A 85 -25.85 -5.23 0.31
N ALA A 86 -25.50 -6.50 0.60
CA ALA A 86 -26.35 -7.49 1.23
C ALA A 86 -25.86 -7.83 2.63
N ALA A 87 -26.79 -7.94 3.57
CA ALA A 87 -26.52 -8.37 4.95
C ALA A 87 -27.65 -9.25 5.46
N THR A 88 -27.35 -10.04 6.48
CA THR A 88 -28.37 -10.89 7.12
C THR A 88 -29.30 -10.07 8.02
N ARG A 89 -28.81 -8.98 8.60
CA ARG A 89 -29.54 -8.11 9.51
C ARG A 89 -29.21 -6.65 9.23
N TRP A 90 -30.18 -5.75 9.43
CA TRP A 90 -29.97 -4.32 9.30
C TRP A 90 -28.93 -3.74 10.28
N MET A 91 -28.77 -4.36 11.44
CA MET A 91 -27.76 -3.98 12.44
C MET A 91 -26.33 -4.26 12.00
N ASP A 92 -26.14 -5.06 10.96
CA ASP A 92 -24.80 -5.29 10.40
C ASP A 92 -24.25 -4.03 9.72
N PHE A 93 -25.11 -3.12 9.26
CA PHE A 93 -24.73 -1.81 8.74
C PHE A 93 -24.63 -0.77 9.87
N ARG A 94 -23.50 -0.11 9.98
CA ARG A 94 -23.37 1.07 10.85
C ARG A 94 -24.28 2.20 10.33
N PRO A 95 -24.80 3.09 11.20
CA PRO A 95 -25.69 4.17 10.79
C PRO A 95 -25.16 5.01 9.63
N ALA A 96 -23.85 5.33 9.65
CA ALA A 96 -23.19 6.17 8.65
C ALA A 96 -23.37 5.65 7.22
N ILE A 97 -23.22 4.34 6.98
CA ILE A 97 -23.42 3.76 5.64
C ILE A 97 -24.87 3.39 5.39
N ARG A 98 -25.60 2.90 6.41
CA ARG A 98 -26.99 2.51 6.27
C ARG A 98 -27.88 3.66 5.76
N ASP A 99 -27.62 4.87 6.25
CA ASP A 99 -28.42 6.03 5.92
C ASP A 99 -28.14 6.58 4.51
N LEU A 100 -27.06 6.13 3.86
CA LEU A 100 -26.74 6.44 2.46
C LEU A 100 -27.53 5.58 1.46
N PHE A 101 -28.06 4.43 1.87
CA PHE A 101 -28.85 3.58 0.98
C PHE A 101 -30.24 4.17 0.75
N GLY A 102 -30.45 4.75 -0.43
CA GLY A 102 -31.71 5.32 -0.86
C GLY A 102 -32.77 4.29 -1.22
N SER A 103 -32.39 3.06 -1.56
CA SER A 103 -33.32 1.97 -1.86
C SER A 103 -33.04 0.79 -0.92
N ARG A 104 -34.09 0.25 -0.32
CA ARG A 104 -34.02 -0.84 0.63
C ARG A 104 -34.95 -1.96 0.21
N LEU A 105 -34.39 -3.17 0.06
CA LEU A 105 -35.09 -4.39 -0.21
C LEU A 105 -34.90 -5.32 0.97
N GLU A 106 -35.95 -5.86 1.53
CA GLU A 106 -35.92 -6.71 2.69
C GLU A 106 -36.59 -8.04 2.36
N LEU A 107 -35.78 -9.08 2.29
CA LEU A 107 -36.30 -10.46 2.22
C LEU A 107 -36.81 -10.86 3.63
N ARG A 108 -37.37 -12.05 3.76
CA ARG A 108 -37.80 -12.53 5.06
C ARG A 108 -36.67 -12.48 6.08
N LEU A 109 -36.89 -11.76 7.17
CA LEU A 109 -35.96 -11.67 8.29
C LEU A 109 -36.18 -12.84 9.28
N GLY A 110 -35.15 -13.20 10.00
CA GLY A 110 -35.23 -14.16 11.11
C GLY A 110 -36.12 -13.63 12.25
N ASP A 111 -36.02 -12.33 12.53
CA ASP A 111 -36.92 -11.61 13.45
C ASP A 111 -37.56 -10.40 12.71
N PRO A 112 -38.87 -10.39 12.50
CA PRO A 112 -39.56 -9.26 11.87
C PRO A 112 -39.41 -7.94 12.61
N SER A 113 -39.07 -7.95 13.91
CA SER A 113 -38.86 -6.74 14.70
C SER A 113 -37.65 -5.95 14.24
N ASP A 114 -36.66 -6.62 13.59
CA ASP A 114 -35.49 -6.01 13.00
C ASP A 114 -35.74 -5.25 11.69
N SER A 115 -36.99 -5.31 11.16
CA SER A 115 -37.32 -4.66 9.91
C SER A 115 -37.05 -3.16 9.96
N SER A 116 -36.32 -2.68 8.97
CA SER A 116 -36.08 -1.25 8.70
C SER A 116 -37.08 -0.66 7.69
N VAL A 117 -37.80 -1.51 6.97
CA VAL A 117 -38.80 -1.10 5.97
C VAL A 117 -40.17 -0.92 6.62
N ASN A 118 -40.76 -2.00 7.13
CA ASN A 118 -42.05 -1.98 7.80
C ASN A 118 -42.25 -3.23 8.66
N ARG A 119 -42.16 -3.10 9.98
CA ARG A 119 -42.30 -4.22 10.93
C ARG A 119 -43.61 -5.00 10.80
N ARG A 120 -44.73 -4.31 10.58
CA ARG A 120 -46.06 -4.97 10.44
C ARG A 120 -46.15 -5.79 9.16
N ALA A 121 -45.58 -5.30 8.07
CA ALA A 121 -45.53 -6.02 6.80
C ALA A 121 -44.53 -7.17 6.84
N ALA A 122 -43.39 -7.03 7.52
CA ALA A 122 -42.37 -8.03 7.66
C ALA A 122 -42.89 -9.33 8.32
N ILE A 123 -43.83 -9.22 9.28
CA ILE A 123 -44.46 -10.38 9.92
C ILE A 123 -45.22 -11.24 8.90
N ASN A 124 -45.79 -10.61 7.86
CA ASN A 124 -46.61 -11.27 6.85
C ASN A 124 -45.83 -11.76 5.63
N VAL A 125 -44.47 -11.64 5.62
CA VAL A 125 -43.65 -12.18 4.54
C VAL A 125 -43.65 -13.72 4.62
N PRO A 126 -44.14 -14.44 3.58
CA PRO A 126 -44.20 -15.91 3.58
C PRO A 126 -42.84 -16.57 3.70
N GLU A 127 -42.79 -17.77 4.28
CA GLU A 127 -41.60 -18.64 4.32
C GLU A 127 -41.34 -19.30 2.96
N LEU A 128 -41.19 -18.48 1.94
CA LEU A 128 -40.91 -18.91 0.58
C LEU A 128 -39.69 -18.13 0.05
N PRO A 129 -38.77 -18.79 -0.65
CA PRO A 129 -37.63 -18.11 -1.26
C PRO A 129 -38.07 -16.95 -2.15
N GLY A 130 -37.31 -15.84 -2.10
CA GLY A 130 -37.52 -14.68 -2.93
C GLY A 130 -38.67 -13.77 -2.52
N ARG A 131 -39.39 -14.08 -1.45
CA ARG A 131 -40.44 -13.19 -0.92
C ARG A 131 -39.84 -12.11 -0.02
N GLY A 132 -40.36 -10.90 -0.14
CA GLY A 132 -39.85 -9.77 0.63
C GLY A 132 -40.77 -8.55 0.58
N ILE A 133 -40.26 -7.44 1.11
CA ILE A 133 -40.88 -6.14 1.11
C ILE A 133 -39.94 -5.04 0.68
N VAL A 134 -40.49 -4.00 0.09
CA VAL A 134 -39.78 -2.75 -0.23
C VAL A 134 -40.61 -1.56 0.24
N GLU A 135 -39.99 -0.40 0.42
CA GLU A 135 -40.69 0.86 0.69
C GLU A 135 -41.61 1.22 -0.49
N HIS A 136 -42.81 1.75 -0.18
CA HIS A 136 -43.69 2.23 -1.23
C HIS A 136 -43.11 3.54 -1.83
N PRO A 137 -43.01 3.67 -3.18
CA PRO A 137 -42.30 4.77 -3.81
C PRO A 137 -42.82 6.17 -3.47
N THR A 138 -44.09 6.31 -3.13
CA THR A 138 -44.74 7.61 -2.85
C THR A 138 -45.30 7.74 -1.45
N ASP A 139 -45.38 6.65 -0.68
CA ASP A 139 -45.99 6.67 0.68
C ASP A 139 -45.04 5.90 1.65
N LYS A 140 -44.23 6.63 2.39
CA LYS A 140 -43.29 6.07 3.36
C LYS A 140 -43.90 5.25 4.50
N ASN A 141 -45.21 5.35 4.69
CA ASN A 141 -45.95 4.58 5.71
C ASN A 141 -46.43 3.22 5.18
N LYS A 142 -46.27 2.97 3.88
CA LYS A 142 -46.66 1.72 3.23
C LYS A 142 -45.44 0.97 2.69
N SER A 143 -45.63 -0.32 2.52
CA SER A 143 -44.65 -1.21 1.87
C SER A 143 -45.33 -2.04 0.80
N LEU A 144 -44.58 -2.41 -0.20
CA LEU A 144 -45.03 -3.34 -1.24
C LEU A 144 -44.42 -4.71 -0.96
N HIS A 145 -45.23 -5.77 -1.09
CA HIS A 145 -44.72 -7.12 -1.15
C HIS A 145 -44.11 -7.38 -2.51
N LEU A 146 -42.94 -8.04 -2.53
CA LEU A 146 -42.22 -8.39 -3.74
C LEU A 146 -41.95 -9.87 -3.83
N LEU A 147 -41.75 -10.32 -5.04
CA LEU A 147 -41.17 -11.63 -5.36
C LEU A 147 -39.98 -11.39 -6.29
N THR A 148 -38.79 -11.79 -5.82
CA THR A 148 -37.59 -11.82 -6.67
C THR A 148 -37.74 -12.94 -7.71
N VAL A 149 -37.44 -12.62 -8.95
CA VAL A 149 -37.41 -13.63 -10.02
C VAL A 149 -36.11 -14.40 -9.99
N ARG A 150 -36.15 -15.65 -10.42
CA ARG A 150 -34.94 -16.42 -10.66
C ARG A 150 -34.32 -15.99 -11.98
N PRO A 151 -33.00 -15.93 -12.08
CA PRO A 151 -32.34 -15.58 -13.35
C PRO A 151 -32.48 -16.69 -14.39
N GLU A 152 -32.63 -17.96 -13.98
CA GLU A 152 -32.77 -19.11 -14.85
C GLU A 152 -34.17 -19.12 -15.49
N LEU A 153 -34.21 -19.34 -16.81
CA LEU A 153 -35.46 -19.41 -17.56
C LEU A 153 -36.23 -20.72 -17.34
N THR A 154 -35.57 -21.73 -16.80
CA THR A 154 -36.18 -23.03 -16.51
C THR A 154 -35.94 -23.44 -15.05
N THR A 155 -36.85 -24.25 -14.48
CA THR A 155 -36.77 -24.72 -13.11
C THR A 155 -35.63 -25.73 -12.88
N LEU A 156 -35.00 -26.22 -13.94
CA LEU A 156 -33.89 -27.20 -13.92
C LEU A 156 -32.55 -26.59 -14.33
N GLY A 157 -32.52 -25.31 -14.76
CA GLY A 157 -31.28 -24.62 -15.17
C GLY A 157 -30.44 -24.18 -13.96
N GLU A 158 -29.11 -24.23 -14.12
CA GLU A 158 -28.18 -23.67 -13.14
C GLU A 158 -27.78 -22.25 -13.54
N THR A 159 -27.62 -21.36 -12.57
CA THR A 159 -27.16 -19.98 -12.80
C THR A 159 -25.82 -19.94 -13.54
N SER A 160 -24.96 -20.93 -13.28
CA SER A 160 -23.66 -21.07 -13.98
C SER A 160 -23.78 -21.27 -15.50
N GLU A 161 -24.83 -21.99 -15.93
CA GLU A 161 -25.09 -22.21 -17.35
C GLU A 161 -25.59 -20.93 -18.05
N LEU A 162 -26.51 -20.21 -17.38
CA LEU A 162 -26.98 -18.92 -17.86
C LEU A 162 -25.81 -17.92 -18.00
N VAL A 163 -24.90 -17.86 -17.03
CA VAL A 163 -23.72 -16.99 -17.10
C VAL A 163 -22.82 -17.36 -18.28
N LYS A 164 -22.60 -18.66 -18.54
CA LYS A 164 -21.86 -19.13 -19.73
C LYS A 164 -22.54 -18.76 -21.04
N GLU A 165 -23.85 -18.89 -21.10
CA GLU A 165 -24.63 -18.51 -22.29
C GLU A 165 -24.54 -17.00 -22.56
N ILE A 166 -24.71 -16.16 -21.52
CA ILE A 166 -24.57 -14.71 -21.62
C ILE A 166 -23.14 -14.36 -22.08
N ALA A 167 -22.13 -14.98 -21.49
CA ALA A 167 -20.72 -14.73 -21.86
C ALA A 167 -20.43 -15.12 -23.32
N ALA A 168 -21.00 -16.23 -23.79
CA ALA A 168 -20.82 -16.68 -25.19
C ALA A 168 -21.51 -15.75 -26.21
N ASN A 169 -22.61 -15.11 -25.83
CA ASN A 169 -23.38 -14.21 -26.68
C ASN A 169 -22.98 -12.73 -26.54
N TRP A 170 -22.07 -12.40 -25.60
CA TRP A 170 -21.62 -11.03 -25.42
C TRP A 170 -20.51 -10.66 -26.40
N HIS A 171 -20.77 -9.69 -27.26
CA HIS A 171 -19.82 -9.18 -28.26
C HIS A 171 -19.34 -7.74 -27.94
N GLY A 172 -19.75 -7.19 -26.82
CA GLY A 172 -19.31 -5.87 -26.37
C GLY A 172 -17.96 -5.89 -25.61
N PRO A 173 -17.47 -4.72 -25.19
CA PRO A 173 -16.27 -4.66 -24.36
C PRO A 173 -16.51 -5.36 -23.03
N LEU A 174 -15.49 -6.05 -22.54
CA LEU A 174 -15.52 -6.65 -21.21
C LEU A 174 -15.25 -5.59 -20.15
N ALA A 175 -15.81 -5.78 -18.95
CA ALA A 175 -15.45 -4.99 -17.80
C ALA A 175 -13.96 -5.13 -17.48
N PRO A 176 -13.27 -4.06 -16.99
CA PRO A 176 -11.88 -4.15 -16.62
C PRO A 176 -11.65 -5.22 -15.54
N ARG A 177 -10.61 -6.00 -15.71
CA ARG A 177 -10.22 -6.94 -14.65
C ARG A 177 -9.64 -6.17 -13.47
N VAL A 178 -9.97 -6.60 -12.26
CA VAL A 178 -9.30 -6.10 -11.06
C VAL A 178 -7.82 -6.50 -11.13
N ARG A 179 -6.95 -5.53 -11.22
CA ARG A 179 -5.51 -5.76 -11.25
C ARG A 179 -5.04 -6.12 -9.84
N LEU A 180 -4.34 -7.23 -9.71
CA LEU A 180 -3.76 -7.67 -8.44
C LEU A 180 -2.30 -7.23 -8.36
N LEU A 181 -1.81 -7.05 -7.14
CA LEU A 181 -0.39 -6.83 -6.91
C LEU A 181 0.39 -8.06 -7.46
N PRO A 182 1.31 -7.87 -8.41
CA PRO A 182 1.98 -8.98 -9.07
C PRO A 182 2.79 -9.83 -8.07
N PRO A 183 2.97 -11.12 -8.31
CA PRO A 183 3.81 -11.95 -7.44
C PRO A 183 5.31 -11.60 -7.56
N SER A 184 5.70 -11.00 -8.67
CA SER A 184 7.04 -10.46 -8.93
C SER A 184 6.92 -9.24 -9.82
N TRP A 185 7.75 -8.24 -9.59
CA TRP A 185 7.86 -7.03 -10.42
C TRP A 185 9.32 -6.75 -10.69
N ALA A 186 9.72 -6.69 -11.97
CA ALA A 186 11.11 -6.55 -12.32
C ALA A 186 11.63 -5.13 -12.04
N TYR A 187 12.86 -5.00 -11.56
CA TYR A 187 13.52 -3.72 -11.37
C TYR A 187 13.53 -2.87 -12.66
N ALA A 188 13.67 -3.51 -13.80
CA ALA A 188 13.69 -2.84 -15.11
C ALA A 188 12.35 -2.15 -15.46
N GLU A 189 11.26 -2.49 -14.79
CA GLU A 189 9.95 -1.87 -14.96
C GLU A 189 9.78 -0.60 -14.11
N MET A 190 10.75 -0.31 -13.21
CA MET A 190 10.71 0.91 -12.38
C MET A 190 10.99 2.15 -13.24
N ASP A 191 10.16 3.15 -13.06
CA ASP A 191 10.35 4.46 -13.67
C ASP A 191 11.19 5.35 -12.74
N LEU A 192 12.49 5.41 -13.00
CA LEU A 192 13.42 6.18 -12.19
C LEU A 192 13.34 7.69 -12.45
N GLU A 193 12.79 8.11 -13.60
CA GLU A 193 12.73 9.52 -14.00
C GLU A 193 11.58 10.26 -13.30
N LYS A 194 10.53 9.55 -12.88
CA LYS A 194 9.44 10.15 -12.10
C LYS A 194 9.87 10.61 -10.72
N SER A 195 10.92 10.01 -10.19
CA SER A 195 11.40 10.32 -8.85
C SER A 195 12.30 11.55 -8.85
N THR A 196 12.13 12.44 -7.89
CA THR A 196 12.91 13.68 -7.76
C THR A 196 13.72 13.73 -6.46
N GLY A 197 14.89 14.35 -6.49
CA GLY A 197 15.76 14.49 -5.32
C GLY A 197 16.14 13.12 -4.73
N LEU A 198 16.09 12.99 -3.41
CA LEU A 198 16.43 11.75 -2.69
C LEU A 198 15.24 10.78 -2.53
N ARG A 199 14.22 10.88 -3.36
CA ARG A 199 13.14 9.89 -3.42
C ARG A 199 13.58 8.72 -4.28
N LEU A 200 13.67 7.54 -3.69
CA LEU A 200 14.13 6.34 -4.36
C LEU A 200 12.97 5.33 -4.46
N PRO A 201 12.59 4.93 -5.67
CA PRO A 201 11.52 3.96 -5.87
C PRO A 201 11.97 2.57 -5.40
N ILE A 202 11.03 1.82 -4.81
CA ILE A 202 11.32 0.50 -4.24
C ILE A 202 10.34 -0.60 -4.66
N GLY A 203 9.14 -0.24 -5.12
CA GLY A 203 8.12 -1.25 -5.39
C GLY A 203 6.80 -0.68 -5.87
N LEU A 204 5.76 -1.50 -5.83
CA LEU A 204 4.36 -1.16 -6.14
C LEU A 204 3.48 -1.24 -4.91
N SER A 205 2.57 -0.29 -4.75
CA SER A 205 1.52 -0.30 -3.74
C SER A 205 0.39 -1.28 -4.10
N GLU A 206 -0.17 -2.00 -3.12
CA GLU A 206 -1.39 -2.79 -3.35
C GLU A 206 -2.59 -1.89 -3.63
N GLN A 207 -2.63 -0.70 -3.04
CA GLN A 207 -3.82 0.15 -3.08
C GLN A 207 -4.23 0.53 -4.50
N ASP A 208 -3.27 0.94 -5.33
CA ASP A 208 -3.50 1.53 -6.65
C ASP A 208 -2.52 1.05 -7.73
N LEU A 209 -1.59 0.18 -7.37
CA LEU A 209 -0.46 -0.26 -8.20
C LEU A 209 0.46 0.88 -8.64
N SER A 210 0.46 1.99 -7.92
CA SER A 210 1.43 3.06 -8.13
C SER A 210 2.81 2.68 -7.59
N GLN A 211 3.82 3.31 -8.15
CA GLN A 211 5.20 3.18 -7.68
C GLN A 211 5.35 3.79 -6.29
N VAL A 212 5.99 3.05 -5.39
CA VAL A 212 6.25 3.45 -4.01
C VAL A 212 7.69 3.88 -3.87
N GLU A 213 7.92 4.98 -3.17
CA GLU A 213 9.23 5.57 -2.96
C GLU A 213 9.56 5.69 -1.47
N ILE A 214 10.85 5.66 -1.14
CA ILE A 214 11.39 6.13 0.14
C ILE A 214 11.97 7.51 -0.07
N ASP A 215 11.56 8.47 0.73
CA ASP A 215 12.07 9.84 0.69
C ASP A 215 13.19 10.04 1.72
N PHE A 216 14.42 9.79 1.31
CA PHE A 216 15.60 9.93 2.17
C PHE A 216 15.91 11.39 2.56
N SER A 217 15.28 12.37 1.91
CA SER A 217 15.41 13.76 2.32
C SER A 217 14.64 14.09 3.60
N THR A 218 13.61 13.33 3.91
CA THR A 218 12.78 13.51 5.10
C THR A 218 12.98 12.40 6.13
N GLU A 219 13.24 11.18 5.67
CA GLU A 219 13.40 9.97 6.47
C GLU A 219 14.73 9.29 6.10
N PRO A 220 15.85 9.71 6.73
CA PRO A 220 17.20 9.37 6.26
C PRO A 220 17.56 7.90 6.43
N HIS A 221 16.80 7.13 7.21
CA HIS A 221 17.09 5.75 7.53
C HIS A 221 15.94 4.82 7.15
N PHE A 222 16.27 3.54 6.95
CA PHE A 222 15.26 2.52 6.62
C PHE A 222 15.59 1.17 7.26
N LEU A 223 14.57 0.52 7.84
CA LEU A 223 14.66 -0.82 8.43
C LEU A 223 13.87 -1.83 7.61
N LEU A 224 14.44 -2.99 7.33
CA LEU A 224 13.76 -4.10 6.68
C LEU A 224 13.91 -5.38 7.50
N PHE A 225 12.79 -5.95 7.93
CA PHE A 225 12.76 -7.26 8.59
C PHE A 225 12.12 -8.29 7.67
N GLY A 226 12.74 -9.47 7.56
CA GLY A 226 12.19 -10.57 6.78
C GLY A 226 13.03 -11.82 6.86
N ASP A 227 12.43 -12.97 6.66
CA ASP A 227 13.12 -14.26 6.71
C ASP A 227 14.07 -14.49 5.52
N SER A 228 14.69 -15.66 5.51
CA SER A 228 15.52 -16.09 4.39
C SER A 228 14.69 -16.11 3.09
N GLU A 229 15.32 -15.75 1.97
CA GLU A 229 14.73 -15.79 0.63
C GLU A 229 13.50 -14.88 0.41
N CYS A 230 13.14 -14.01 1.38
CA CYS A 230 12.04 -13.07 1.20
C CYS A 230 12.35 -11.88 0.29
N GLY A 231 13.64 -11.64 -0.07
CA GLY A 231 14.05 -10.57 -0.99
C GLY A 231 14.89 -9.45 -0.38
N LYS A 232 15.44 -9.59 0.85
CA LYS A 232 16.27 -8.57 1.53
C LYS A 232 17.46 -8.09 0.68
N SER A 233 18.32 -9.02 0.25
CA SER A 233 19.50 -8.69 -0.55
C SER A 233 19.13 -8.17 -1.94
N SER A 234 18.03 -8.66 -2.54
CA SER A 234 17.48 -8.12 -3.79
C SER A 234 17.05 -6.67 -3.63
N PHE A 235 16.40 -6.31 -2.50
CA PHE A 235 16.05 -4.93 -2.19
C PHE A 235 17.30 -4.03 -2.09
N LEU A 236 18.32 -4.44 -1.35
CA LEU A 236 19.57 -3.66 -1.23
C LEU A 236 20.29 -3.53 -2.58
N ARG A 237 20.28 -4.59 -3.40
CA ARG A 237 20.82 -4.56 -4.76
C ARG A 237 20.07 -3.56 -5.63
N ALA A 238 18.74 -3.59 -5.60
CA ALA A 238 17.89 -2.64 -6.33
C ALA A 238 18.14 -1.20 -5.87
N LEU A 239 18.24 -0.97 -4.57
CA LEU A 239 18.49 0.35 -4.00
C LEU A 239 19.88 0.88 -4.39
N ALA A 240 20.94 0.04 -4.27
CA ALA A 240 22.29 0.40 -4.71
C ALA A 240 22.34 0.72 -6.20
N THR A 241 21.69 -0.11 -7.03
CA THR A 241 21.59 0.12 -8.47
C THR A 241 20.85 1.43 -8.77
N THR A 242 19.77 1.75 -8.03
CA THR A 242 19.03 3.00 -8.17
C THR A 242 19.90 4.21 -7.84
N VAL A 243 20.68 4.15 -6.76
CA VAL A 243 21.63 5.22 -6.41
C VAL A 243 22.65 5.43 -7.52
N MET A 244 23.29 4.34 -8.00
CA MET A 244 24.28 4.41 -9.08
C MET A 244 23.74 4.90 -10.42
N ARG A 245 22.41 4.74 -10.66
CA ARG A 245 21.80 5.16 -11.94
C ARG A 245 21.24 6.57 -11.92
N ARG A 246 20.86 7.07 -10.75
CA ARG A 246 20.19 8.37 -10.63
C ARG A 246 21.11 9.51 -10.22
N PHE A 247 22.22 9.21 -9.63
CA PHE A 247 23.15 10.21 -9.12
C PHE A 247 24.52 10.06 -9.77
N GLU A 248 25.24 11.16 -9.82
CA GLU A 248 26.68 11.11 -10.10
C GLU A 248 27.45 10.76 -8.82
N PRO A 249 28.69 10.23 -8.91
CA PRO A 249 29.50 9.90 -7.74
C PRO A 249 29.75 11.06 -6.77
N GLU A 250 29.75 12.30 -7.27
CA GLU A 250 29.89 13.54 -6.48
C GLU A 250 28.62 13.89 -5.70
N GLN A 251 27.48 13.29 -6.08
CA GLN A 251 26.18 13.51 -5.44
C GLN A 251 25.82 12.45 -4.42
N ALA A 252 26.19 11.18 -4.69
CA ALA A 252 25.90 10.06 -3.78
C ALA A 252 27.01 9.01 -3.79
N ARG A 253 27.34 8.46 -2.62
CA ARG A 253 28.31 7.39 -2.43
C ARG A 253 27.68 6.24 -1.63
N LEU A 254 28.25 5.05 -1.82
CA LEU A 254 27.78 3.81 -1.22
C LEU A 254 28.88 3.16 -0.39
N ILE A 255 28.51 2.71 0.82
CA ILE A 255 29.25 1.71 1.59
C ILE A 255 28.35 0.50 1.77
N LEU A 256 28.84 -0.67 1.41
CA LEU A 256 28.15 -1.94 1.56
C LEU A 256 28.72 -2.70 2.74
N VAL A 257 27.88 -3.20 3.63
CA VAL A 257 28.24 -4.12 4.73
C VAL A 257 27.47 -5.41 4.49
N ASP A 258 28.20 -6.44 4.06
CA ASP A 258 27.61 -7.69 3.62
C ASP A 258 28.57 -8.87 3.89
N TYR A 259 28.33 -9.57 4.98
CA TYR A 259 29.17 -10.69 5.41
C TYR A 259 28.88 -11.99 4.65
N ARG A 260 27.72 -12.07 3.97
CA ARG A 260 27.39 -13.20 3.08
C ARG A 260 27.91 -13.02 1.66
N ARG A 261 28.35 -11.82 1.30
CA ARG A 261 28.80 -11.47 -0.05
C ARG A 261 27.67 -11.57 -1.11
N SER A 262 26.45 -11.37 -0.68
CA SER A 262 25.24 -11.39 -1.54
C SER A 262 25.19 -10.22 -2.53
N LEU A 263 25.96 -9.16 -2.28
CA LEU A 263 26.01 -7.93 -3.08
C LEU A 263 27.34 -7.76 -3.83
N MET A 264 28.20 -8.80 -3.84
CA MET A 264 29.52 -8.74 -4.53
C MET A 264 29.39 -8.63 -6.05
N ASP A 265 28.29 -9.10 -6.58
CA ASP A 265 27.96 -9.09 -8.00
C ASP A 265 27.52 -7.72 -8.53
N LEU A 266 27.32 -6.73 -7.65
CA LEU A 266 27.06 -5.35 -8.09
C LEU A 266 28.21 -4.82 -8.94
N PRO A 267 27.90 -4.11 -10.05
CA PRO A 267 28.92 -3.55 -10.93
C PRO A 267 29.96 -2.71 -10.18
N GLU A 268 31.20 -2.75 -10.62
CA GLU A 268 32.20 -1.79 -10.15
C GLU A 268 31.78 -0.37 -10.54
N SER A 269 31.82 0.51 -9.56
CA SER A 269 31.40 1.89 -9.73
C SER A 269 32.14 2.80 -8.76
N GLU A 270 32.43 4.02 -9.19
CA GLU A 270 33.01 5.05 -8.33
C GLU A 270 32.10 5.42 -7.16
N HIS A 271 30.81 5.16 -7.24
CA HIS A 271 29.88 5.34 -6.12
C HIS A 271 30.27 4.47 -4.91
N ARG A 272 30.81 3.27 -5.12
CA ARG A 272 31.15 2.34 -4.04
C ARG A 272 32.52 2.64 -3.46
N ILE A 273 32.54 3.32 -2.32
CA ILE A 273 33.77 3.72 -1.62
C ILE A 273 34.21 2.75 -0.51
N GLY A 274 33.39 1.75 -0.17
CA GLY A 274 33.74 0.76 0.84
C GLY A 274 32.91 -0.51 0.77
N TYR A 275 33.52 -1.64 1.18
CA TYR A 275 32.85 -2.93 1.30
C TYR A 275 33.34 -3.65 2.58
N GLY A 276 32.44 -3.77 3.57
CA GLY A 276 32.70 -4.45 4.83
C GLY A 276 32.24 -5.90 4.79
N MET A 277 33.19 -6.86 4.78
CA MET A 277 32.89 -8.29 4.74
C MET A 277 33.13 -8.99 6.08
N GLN A 278 33.69 -8.30 7.06
CA GLN A 278 34.00 -8.82 8.40
C GLN A 278 34.10 -7.68 9.41
N ALA A 279 33.95 -8.00 10.70
CA ALA A 279 33.76 -7.01 11.76
C ALA A 279 34.87 -5.96 11.82
N ALA A 280 36.15 -6.35 11.75
CA ALA A 280 37.28 -5.42 11.83
C ALA A 280 37.27 -4.40 10.66
N LYS A 281 37.04 -4.86 9.42
CA LYS A 281 36.99 -3.96 8.26
C LYS A 281 35.73 -3.08 8.29
N THR A 282 34.61 -3.61 8.78
CA THR A 282 33.39 -2.81 8.93
C THR A 282 33.58 -1.71 9.98
N LEU A 283 34.20 -2.02 11.12
CA LEU A 283 34.51 -1.03 12.15
C LEU A 283 35.41 0.10 11.62
N GLU A 284 36.51 -0.24 10.94
CA GLU A 284 37.41 0.74 10.29
C GLU A 284 36.65 1.66 9.33
N LEU A 285 35.72 1.11 8.52
CA LEU A 285 34.91 1.88 7.61
C LEU A 285 33.96 2.81 8.38
N MET A 286 33.31 2.31 9.44
CA MET A 286 32.35 3.13 10.22
C MET A 286 33.06 4.21 11.04
N GLU A 287 34.27 3.98 11.54
CA GLU A 287 35.10 5.03 12.17
C GLU A 287 35.47 6.12 11.15
N SER A 288 35.83 5.73 9.95
CA SER A 288 36.10 6.67 8.85
C SER A 288 34.87 7.50 8.48
N VAL A 289 33.67 6.86 8.40
CA VAL A 289 32.39 7.54 8.18
C VAL A 289 32.10 8.50 9.32
N ALA A 290 32.22 8.07 10.58
CA ALA A 290 31.99 8.91 11.75
C ALA A 290 32.85 10.18 11.70
N GLY A 291 34.16 10.05 11.47
CA GLY A 291 35.05 11.21 11.33
C GLY A 291 34.74 12.11 10.11
N TYR A 292 34.10 11.56 9.07
CA TYR A 292 33.60 12.36 7.95
C TYR A 292 32.30 13.11 8.31
N MET A 293 31.39 12.47 9.02
CA MET A 293 30.14 13.07 9.49
C MET A 293 30.38 14.14 10.54
N GLU A 294 31.36 13.94 11.44
CA GLU A 294 31.75 14.95 12.44
C GLU A 294 32.08 16.29 11.78
N ARG A 295 32.82 16.27 10.67
CA ARG A 295 33.17 17.50 9.92
C ARG A 295 31.96 18.19 9.25
N ARG A 296 30.83 17.48 9.12
CA ARG A 296 29.58 17.99 8.58
C ARG A 296 28.62 18.49 9.64
N LEU A 297 28.90 18.31 10.92
CA LEU A 297 28.09 18.91 11.96
C LEU A 297 28.15 20.44 11.88
N PRO A 298 27.03 21.14 12.07
CA PRO A 298 27.01 22.58 12.00
C PRO A 298 27.82 23.19 13.15
N GLY A 299 28.80 24.01 12.81
CA GLY A 299 29.55 24.81 13.78
C GLY A 299 28.76 26.02 14.28
N PRO A 300 29.31 26.75 15.29
CA PRO A 300 28.63 27.89 15.89
C PRO A 300 28.39 29.07 14.92
N ASP A 301 29.15 29.13 13.83
CA ASP A 301 29.09 30.20 12.85
C ASP A 301 28.10 29.93 11.70
N VAL A 302 27.42 28.75 11.70
CA VAL A 302 26.45 28.38 10.66
C VAL A 302 25.19 29.19 10.83
N THR A 303 24.80 29.90 9.78
CA THR A 303 23.61 30.76 9.77
C THR A 303 22.31 29.95 9.66
N ALA A 304 21.20 30.56 10.09
CA ALA A 304 19.88 29.94 9.96
C ALA A 304 19.48 29.67 8.48
N GLN A 305 19.99 30.48 7.53
CA GLN A 305 19.78 30.26 6.10
C GLN A 305 20.53 28.99 5.63
N GLN A 306 21.82 28.90 5.99
CA GLN A 306 22.62 27.73 5.66
C GLN A 306 22.03 26.45 6.24
N LEU A 307 21.47 26.49 7.47
CA LEU A 307 20.78 25.35 8.08
C LEU A 307 19.54 24.94 7.26
N ARG A 308 18.74 25.90 6.78
CA ARG A 308 17.57 25.58 5.95
C ARG A 308 17.95 24.97 4.61
N ASP A 309 19.01 25.50 3.98
CA ASP A 309 19.47 25.11 2.64
C ASP A 309 20.48 23.96 2.66
N ARG A 310 20.88 23.49 3.85
CA ARG A 310 21.94 22.47 4.06
C ARG A 310 23.25 22.85 3.34
N SER A 311 23.60 24.14 3.31
CA SER A 311 24.71 24.68 2.51
C SER A 311 25.99 24.97 3.31
N TRP A 312 26.10 24.50 4.57
CA TRP A 312 27.32 24.67 5.39
C TRP A 312 28.36 23.57 5.14
N TRP A 313 28.00 22.52 4.41
CA TRP A 313 28.93 21.46 3.99
C TRP A 313 28.75 21.16 2.50
N THR A 314 29.74 20.52 1.91
CA THR A 314 29.74 20.07 0.52
C THR A 314 30.16 18.60 0.45
N GLY A 315 29.78 17.93 -0.62
CA GLY A 315 30.11 16.53 -0.89
C GLY A 315 28.87 15.64 -1.07
N PRO A 316 29.08 14.34 -1.35
CA PRO A 316 27.99 13.41 -1.66
C PRO A 316 27.14 13.03 -0.44
N GLU A 317 25.88 12.74 -0.65
CA GLU A 317 25.06 11.97 0.28
C GLU A 317 25.68 10.58 0.45
N LEU A 318 25.73 10.06 1.66
CA LEU A 318 26.37 8.78 1.95
C LEU A 318 25.33 7.73 2.36
N PHE A 319 25.20 6.70 1.56
CA PHE A 319 24.36 5.54 1.84
C PHE A 319 25.17 4.39 2.41
N VAL A 320 24.87 3.97 3.63
CA VAL A 320 25.42 2.77 4.25
C VAL A 320 24.36 1.68 4.21
N LEU A 321 24.57 0.67 3.37
CA LEU A 321 23.65 -0.44 3.16
C LEU A 321 24.17 -1.68 3.88
N VAL A 322 23.39 -2.19 4.83
CA VAL A 322 23.78 -3.32 5.70
C VAL A 322 22.88 -4.52 5.42
N ASP A 323 23.44 -5.57 4.87
CA ASP A 323 22.73 -6.84 4.65
C ASP A 323 22.91 -7.79 5.83
N ASP A 324 21.82 -8.48 6.20
CA ASP A 324 21.74 -9.44 7.30
C ASP A 324 22.47 -8.93 8.58
N TYR A 325 22.01 -7.81 9.13
CA TYR A 325 22.56 -7.13 10.31
C TYR A 325 22.80 -8.07 11.52
N ASP A 326 21.98 -9.10 11.66
CA ASP A 326 22.17 -10.13 12.70
C ASP A 326 23.53 -10.85 12.61
N LEU A 327 24.09 -10.98 11.42
CA LEU A 327 25.47 -11.50 11.25
C LEU A 327 26.52 -10.45 11.59
N VAL A 328 26.26 -9.19 11.27
CA VAL A 328 27.20 -8.08 11.51
C VAL A 328 27.44 -7.88 13.00
N VAL A 329 26.40 -8.03 13.82
CA VAL A 329 26.44 -7.84 15.29
C VAL A 329 26.62 -9.15 16.07
N SER A 330 26.96 -10.24 15.41
CA SER A 330 27.16 -11.53 16.08
C SER A 330 28.43 -11.60 16.96
N GLY A 331 29.31 -10.63 16.82
CA GLY A 331 30.56 -10.52 17.62
C GLY A 331 30.37 -9.76 18.93
N PRO A 332 31.45 -9.59 19.71
CA PRO A 332 31.41 -8.93 21.02
C PRO A 332 31.18 -7.41 20.93
N THR A 333 31.47 -6.81 19.80
CA THR A 333 31.30 -5.37 19.54
C THR A 333 30.45 -5.15 18.31
N ASN A 334 29.58 -4.15 18.35
CA ASN A 334 28.80 -3.75 17.19
C ASN A 334 29.63 -2.80 16.31
N PRO A 335 30.05 -3.22 15.09
CA PRO A 335 30.88 -2.38 14.24
C PRO A 335 30.18 -1.13 13.72
N LEU A 336 28.86 -1.00 13.83
CA LEU A 336 28.10 0.22 13.50
C LEU A 336 28.00 1.22 14.66
N GLN A 337 28.55 0.88 15.84
CA GLN A 337 28.55 1.73 17.03
C GLN A 337 29.02 3.18 16.75
N PRO A 338 30.09 3.42 15.97
CA PRO A 338 30.57 4.78 15.72
C PRO A 338 29.55 5.71 15.05
N LEU A 339 28.50 5.15 14.41
CA LEU A 339 27.48 5.96 13.75
C LEU A 339 26.36 6.44 14.68
N LEU A 340 26.22 5.86 15.87
CA LEU A 340 25.07 6.09 16.75
C LEU A 340 24.81 7.56 17.10
N GLU A 341 25.85 8.34 17.32
CA GLU A 341 25.75 9.74 17.68
C GLU A 341 25.30 10.63 16.51
N TYR A 342 25.57 10.19 15.26
CA TYR A 342 25.24 10.95 14.05
C TYR A 342 23.84 10.65 13.51
N LEU A 343 23.21 9.53 13.90
CA LEU A 343 21.89 9.12 13.38
C LEU A 343 20.80 10.17 13.60
N PRO A 344 20.72 10.88 14.76
CA PRO A 344 19.67 11.90 14.95
C PRO A 344 19.78 13.10 14.01
N GLN A 345 21.00 13.43 13.55
CA GLN A 345 21.28 14.55 12.67
C GLN A 345 21.56 14.09 11.22
N ALA A 346 21.39 12.80 10.94
CA ALA A 346 21.78 12.18 9.68
C ALA A 346 21.18 12.86 8.45
N ARG A 347 19.92 13.29 8.54
CA ARG A 347 19.26 14.07 7.50
C ARG A 347 20.03 15.34 7.14
N ASP A 348 20.54 16.04 8.14
CA ASP A 348 21.17 17.34 7.95
C ASP A 348 22.62 17.21 7.42
N ILE A 349 23.28 16.12 7.77
CA ILE A 349 24.69 15.85 7.39
C ILE A 349 24.84 14.88 6.20
N GLY A 350 23.74 14.43 5.61
CA GLY A 350 23.75 13.56 4.42
C GLY A 350 24.18 12.14 4.69
N LEU A 351 23.74 11.55 5.80
CA LEU A 351 23.98 10.14 6.14
C LEU A 351 22.69 9.33 6.06
N HIS A 352 22.70 8.25 5.29
CA HIS A 352 21.58 7.33 5.11
C HIS A 352 21.96 5.93 5.52
N LEU A 353 21.26 5.36 6.51
CA LEU A 353 21.51 4.01 6.99
C LEU A 353 20.32 3.10 6.65
N VAL A 354 20.57 2.10 5.84
CA VAL A 354 19.56 1.10 5.43
C VAL A 354 19.99 -0.27 5.94
N ILE A 355 19.18 -0.87 6.78
CA ILE A 355 19.48 -2.14 7.43
C ILE A 355 18.46 -3.19 7.03
N THR A 356 18.94 -4.36 6.59
CA THR A 356 18.12 -5.57 6.52
C THR A 356 18.48 -6.53 7.65
N ARG A 357 17.50 -7.24 8.18
CA ARG A 357 17.66 -8.20 9.26
C ARG A 357 16.67 -9.35 9.13
N ARG A 358 17.05 -10.54 9.61
CA ARG A 358 16.11 -11.66 9.75
C ARG A 358 14.97 -11.29 10.70
N ALA A 359 13.76 -11.75 10.36
CA ALA A 359 12.59 -11.63 11.22
C ALA A 359 12.71 -12.53 12.45
N GLY A 360 13.21 -13.76 12.30
CA GLY A 360 13.42 -14.67 13.41
C GLY A 360 14.41 -14.13 14.44
N GLY A 361 13.99 -14.04 15.71
CA GLY A 361 14.75 -13.44 16.80
C GLY A 361 14.78 -11.91 16.79
N ALA A 362 14.00 -11.28 15.93
CA ALA A 362 13.98 -9.82 15.81
C ALA A 362 13.42 -9.12 17.05
N SER A 363 12.49 -9.74 17.77
CA SER A 363 11.93 -9.19 19.01
C SER A 363 13.00 -8.84 20.06
N ARG A 364 14.06 -9.64 20.16
CA ARG A 364 15.20 -9.36 21.05
C ARG A 364 16.08 -8.24 20.49
N ALA A 365 16.27 -8.22 19.20
CA ALA A 365 17.11 -7.24 18.54
C ALA A 365 16.54 -5.83 18.54
N LEU A 366 15.26 -5.66 18.84
CA LEU A 366 14.65 -4.33 18.99
C LEU A 366 15.32 -3.51 20.11
N TYR A 367 16.08 -4.15 20.98
CA TYR A 367 16.83 -3.53 22.07
C TYR A 367 18.32 -3.35 21.75
N GLU A 368 18.80 -3.81 20.60
CA GLU A 368 20.14 -3.54 20.14
C GLU A 368 20.33 -2.05 19.84
N PRO A 369 21.45 -1.43 20.24
CA PRO A 369 21.60 0.03 20.26
C PRO A 369 21.27 0.72 18.95
N VAL A 370 21.71 0.16 17.80
CA VAL A 370 21.46 0.76 16.46
C VAL A 370 19.99 0.62 16.08
N ILE A 371 19.41 -0.57 16.23
CA ILE A 371 17.97 -0.80 15.92
C ILE A 371 17.10 0.03 16.85
N GLN A 372 17.41 0.06 18.15
CA GLN A 372 16.69 0.87 19.12
C GLN A 372 16.72 2.35 18.71
N ARG A 373 17.90 2.89 18.38
CA ARG A 373 18.05 4.29 17.96
C ARG A 373 17.22 4.61 16.72
N LEU A 374 17.25 3.76 15.69
CA LEU A 374 16.43 3.94 14.49
C LEU A 374 14.93 3.92 14.78
N ARG A 375 14.49 3.07 15.72
CA ARG A 375 13.08 3.04 16.18
C ARG A 375 12.70 4.30 16.95
N GLU A 376 13.55 4.79 17.84
CA GLU A 376 13.35 6.05 18.58
C GLU A 376 13.22 7.24 17.62
N LEU A 377 13.98 7.22 16.53
CA LEU A 377 13.88 8.19 15.44
C LEU A 377 12.64 7.98 14.58
N SER A 378 11.83 6.94 14.86
CA SER A 378 10.65 6.55 14.07
C SER A 378 10.97 6.37 12.58
N SER A 379 12.12 5.77 12.30
CA SER A 379 12.53 5.47 10.92
C SER A 379 11.48 4.60 10.22
N PRO A 380 11.17 4.87 8.95
CA PRO A 380 10.28 4.02 8.15
C PRO A 380 10.88 2.63 7.99
N GLY A 381 10.06 1.69 7.63
CA GLY A 381 10.57 0.36 7.35
C GLY A 381 9.57 -0.59 6.75
N LEU A 382 10.06 -1.76 6.40
CA LEU A 382 9.32 -2.82 5.75
C LEU A 382 9.38 -4.10 6.57
N VAL A 383 8.22 -4.68 6.85
CA VAL A 383 8.11 -6.02 7.46
C VAL A 383 7.62 -6.98 6.39
N MET A 384 8.50 -7.91 6.02
CA MET A 384 8.24 -8.96 5.02
C MET A 384 7.82 -10.27 5.68
N SER A 385 7.92 -11.38 4.94
CA SER A 385 7.62 -12.72 5.45
C SER A 385 8.41 -13.03 6.70
N GLY A 386 7.74 -13.63 7.69
CA GLY A 386 8.37 -14.08 8.94
C GLY A 386 7.38 -14.69 9.92
N PRO A 387 7.89 -15.23 11.04
CA PRO A 387 7.07 -15.86 12.06
C PRO A 387 6.27 -14.82 12.85
N SER A 388 4.98 -15.07 13.04
CA SER A 388 4.05 -14.12 13.70
C SER A 388 4.24 -13.99 15.22
N ASP A 389 4.93 -14.94 15.85
CA ASP A 389 5.25 -14.97 17.28
C ASP A 389 6.36 -13.97 17.66
N GLU A 390 7.09 -13.42 16.72
CA GLU A 390 8.06 -12.34 16.96
C GLU A 390 7.42 -11.02 17.45
N GLY A 391 6.10 -10.91 17.38
CA GLY A 391 5.41 -9.68 17.79
C GLY A 391 5.55 -8.54 16.79
N ALA A 392 5.26 -7.32 17.24
CA ALA A 392 5.34 -6.12 16.40
C ALA A 392 6.80 -5.65 16.25
N LEU A 393 7.31 -5.57 15.03
CA LEU A 393 8.71 -5.21 14.73
C LEU A 393 8.85 -3.73 14.39
N ILE A 394 7.93 -3.17 13.59
CA ILE A 394 7.90 -1.75 13.25
C ILE A 394 6.46 -1.25 13.47
N GLY A 395 6.29 -0.24 14.33
CA GLY A 395 4.95 0.22 14.71
C GLY A 395 4.07 -0.95 15.16
N PRO A 396 2.83 -1.09 14.68
CA PRO A 396 1.93 -2.18 15.05
C PRO A 396 2.12 -3.46 14.20
N VAL A 397 3.06 -3.46 13.24
CA VAL A 397 3.15 -4.51 12.22
C VAL A 397 3.94 -5.70 12.71
N LYS A 398 3.28 -6.86 12.67
CA LYS A 398 3.88 -8.18 12.92
C LYS A 398 4.25 -8.84 11.60
N PRO A 399 5.34 -9.62 11.54
CA PRO A 399 5.59 -10.46 10.37
C PRO A 399 4.48 -11.52 10.22
N VAL A 400 4.20 -11.87 9.00
CA VAL A 400 3.31 -12.99 8.64
C VAL A 400 3.88 -13.65 7.38
N PRO A 401 3.57 -14.92 7.11
CA PRO A 401 3.99 -15.56 5.86
C PRO A 401 3.48 -14.77 4.65
N MET A 402 4.38 -14.41 3.75
CA MET A 402 4.10 -13.68 2.52
C MET A 402 4.98 -14.20 1.38
N PRO A 403 4.54 -14.03 0.11
CA PRO A 403 5.38 -14.33 -1.05
C PRO A 403 6.67 -13.50 -1.05
N PRO A 404 7.73 -13.95 -1.73
CA PRO A 404 8.96 -13.17 -1.90
C PRO A 404 8.70 -11.77 -2.47
N GLY A 405 9.43 -10.78 -1.99
CA GLY A 405 9.27 -9.38 -2.37
C GLY A 405 8.03 -8.70 -1.76
N ARG A 406 7.12 -9.43 -1.11
CA ARG A 406 5.92 -8.87 -0.49
C ARG A 406 6.20 -8.42 0.93
N GLY A 407 5.73 -7.21 1.30
CA GLY A 407 5.90 -6.70 2.66
C GLY A 407 4.94 -5.58 3.00
N ARG A 408 4.83 -5.28 4.29
CA ARG A 408 4.08 -4.14 4.82
C ARG A 408 5.04 -3.00 5.10
N LEU A 409 4.95 -1.96 4.29
CA LEU A 409 5.69 -0.72 4.44
C LEU A 409 5.02 0.16 5.48
N ILE A 410 5.80 0.70 6.39
CA ILE A 410 5.35 1.63 7.42
C ILE A 410 6.09 2.95 7.22
N THR A 411 5.36 4.03 7.00
CA THR A 411 5.88 5.40 6.95
C THR A 411 5.07 6.29 7.90
N ARG A 412 5.63 7.41 8.31
CA ARG A 412 4.93 8.36 9.19
C ARG A 412 3.71 8.98 8.52
N ARG A 413 3.80 9.27 7.22
CA ARG A 413 2.75 10.00 6.49
C ARG A 413 1.59 9.13 6.06
N GLU A 414 1.86 7.91 5.64
CA GLU A 414 0.88 7.07 4.93
C GLU A 414 0.47 5.82 5.74
N GLY A 415 1.07 5.64 6.94
CA GLY A 415 0.76 4.51 7.80
C GLY A 415 1.26 3.18 7.23
N VAL A 416 0.44 2.14 7.31
CA VAL A 416 0.79 0.77 6.87
C VAL A 416 0.21 0.49 5.49
N ARG A 417 1.07 0.12 4.53
CA ARG A 417 0.68 -0.27 3.17
C ARG A 417 1.29 -1.62 2.80
N LEU A 418 0.53 -2.45 2.10
CA LEU A 418 1.07 -3.67 1.48
C LEU A 418 1.71 -3.31 0.14
N ILE A 419 2.95 -3.74 -0.06
CA ILE A 419 3.72 -3.47 -1.28
C ILE A 419 4.35 -4.74 -1.85
N GLN A 420 4.69 -4.68 -3.13
CA GLN A 420 5.58 -5.62 -3.80
C GLN A 420 6.88 -4.89 -4.14
N LEU A 421 7.99 -5.32 -3.57
CA LEU A 421 9.32 -4.80 -3.92
C LEU A 421 9.68 -5.13 -5.36
N ALA A 422 10.44 -4.26 -5.98
CA ALA A 422 11.08 -4.55 -7.25
C ALA A 422 12.17 -5.62 -7.07
N HIS A 423 12.16 -6.60 -7.96
CA HIS A 423 13.13 -7.68 -7.97
C HIS A 423 14.32 -7.33 -8.88
N GLN A 424 15.48 -7.18 -8.27
CA GLN A 424 16.77 -7.11 -8.98
C GLN A 424 17.48 -8.44 -8.82
N PRO A 425 17.58 -9.25 -9.87
CA PRO A 425 18.34 -10.49 -9.83
C PRO A 425 19.84 -10.21 -9.62
N PRO A 426 20.64 -11.20 -9.23
CA PRO A 426 22.09 -11.13 -9.31
C PRO A 426 22.56 -10.77 -10.73
N TYR A 427 23.64 -10.01 -10.82
CA TYR A 427 24.24 -9.60 -12.10
C TYR A 427 25.01 -10.74 -12.77
#